data_ac97f5046cbfc14595d14428553d8459
#
_entry.id   ac97f5046cbfc14595d14428553d8459
#
_cell.length_a   1.000
_cell.length_b   1.000
_cell.length_c   1.000
_cell.angle_alpha   90.00
_cell.angle_beta   90.00
_cell.angle_gamma   90.00
#
_symmetry.space_group_name_H-M   'P 1'
#
loop_
_entity.id
_entity.type
_entity.pdbx_description
1 polymer ?
#
loop_
_entity_poly.entity_id
_entity_poly.type
_entity_poly.pdbx_seq_one_letter_code
_entity_poly.pdbx_strand_id
1 'polypeptide(L)'
;MTTSSHSSNPSQTQTSGMWGGRFSEATDAFVAEFTASVQFDQRFYKQDIAGSIAHATMLAKVGVLTEQERDDIINGLTTIKSEIEAGNFEWRIDLEDVHMNIESRLTQRIGITGKKLHTGRSRNDQVATDIRLYVRDEIDAILQLLEKLQKGILSLAAKNTNTIMPGFTH
;
A
#
# COMPACT_ATOMS: atom_id res chain seq x y z
N MET A 1 -8.29 -45.36 -44.68
CA MET A 1 -7.27 -44.41 -44.27
C MET A 1 -7.98 -43.19 -43.74
N THR A 2 -8.20 -43.14 -42.43
CA THR A 2 -8.86 -42.01 -41.73
C THR A 2 -7.86 -41.44 -40.74
N THR A 3 -7.37 -40.26 -41.04
CA THR A 3 -6.42 -39.51 -40.18
C THR A 3 -7.19 -38.74 -39.13
N SER A 4 -6.99 -39.12 -37.87
CA SER A 4 -7.50 -38.47 -36.68
C SER A 4 -6.62 -37.26 -36.35
N SER A 5 -7.15 -36.04 -36.45
CA SER A 5 -6.48 -34.81 -36.00
C SER A 5 -6.68 -34.63 -34.50
N HIS A 6 -5.61 -34.76 -33.74
CA HIS A 6 -5.55 -34.35 -32.34
C HIS A 6 -5.47 -32.82 -32.26
N SER A 7 -6.51 -32.21 -31.76
CA SER A 7 -6.50 -30.79 -31.36
C SER A 7 -5.89 -30.67 -29.96
N SER A 8 -4.72 -30.08 -29.89
CA SER A 8 -4.06 -29.71 -28.64
C SER A 8 -4.77 -28.51 -27.99
N ASN A 9 -5.37 -28.77 -26.84
CA ASN A 9 -5.97 -27.79 -25.98
C ASN A 9 -4.86 -26.92 -25.34
N PRO A 10 -4.90 -25.60 -25.37
CA PRO A 10 -3.91 -24.75 -24.67
C PRO A 10 -4.12 -24.90 -23.16
N SER A 11 -3.06 -25.27 -22.48
CA SER A 11 -2.95 -25.34 -21.03
C SER A 11 -3.38 -24.02 -20.37
N GLN A 12 -4.50 -24.05 -19.67
CA GLN A 12 -4.92 -22.98 -18.76
C GLN A 12 -3.89 -22.91 -17.62
N THR A 13 -3.15 -21.82 -17.59
CA THR A 13 -2.31 -21.46 -16.46
C THR A 13 -3.24 -21.11 -15.30
N GLN A 14 -3.42 -22.03 -14.36
CA GLN A 14 -4.14 -21.77 -13.11
C GLN A 14 -3.33 -20.78 -12.30
N THR A 15 -3.78 -19.53 -12.26
CA THR A 15 -3.39 -18.57 -11.24
C THR A 15 -4.11 -18.95 -9.95
N SER A 16 -3.48 -19.79 -9.12
CA SER A 16 -3.96 -20.04 -7.77
C SER A 16 -3.80 -18.76 -6.98
N GLY A 17 -4.91 -18.12 -6.63
CA GLY A 17 -4.94 -17.02 -5.69
C GLY A 17 -4.31 -17.45 -4.35
N MET A 18 -3.69 -16.53 -3.60
CA MET A 18 -2.97 -16.79 -2.35
C MET A 18 -3.86 -17.45 -1.27
N TRP A 19 -5.19 -17.45 -1.44
CA TRP A 19 -6.22 -18.05 -0.56
C TRP A 19 -6.86 -19.32 -1.14
N GLY A 20 -6.29 -19.91 -2.18
CA GLY A 20 -6.86 -21.02 -2.95
C GLY A 20 -7.07 -22.36 -2.22
N GLY A 21 -6.51 -22.53 -1.03
CA GLY A 21 -6.54 -23.71 -0.15
C GLY A 21 -7.41 -24.92 -0.58
N ARG A 22 -8.72 -24.85 -0.33
CA ARG A 22 -9.69 -25.90 -0.64
C ARG A 22 -10.60 -25.61 -1.83
N PHE A 23 -10.49 -24.42 -2.43
CA PHE A 23 -11.32 -24.01 -3.56
C PHE A 23 -10.63 -24.33 -4.87
N SER A 24 -11.35 -25.02 -5.75
CA SER A 24 -10.88 -25.39 -7.09
C SER A 24 -11.28 -24.35 -8.15
N GLU A 25 -12.18 -23.43 -7.81
CA GLU A 25 -12.67 -22.37 -8.69
C GLU A 25 -12.05 -21.02 -8.35
N ALA A 26 -11.87 -20.19 -9.37
CA ALA A 26 -11.45 -18.81 -9.18
C ALA A 26 -12.55 -18.01 -8.45
N THR A 27 -12.17 -17.02 -7.67
CA THR A 27 -13.12 -16.09 -7.04
C THR A 27 -13.93 -15.39 -8.13
N ASP A 28 -15.25 -15.30 -7.94
CA ASP A 28 -16.13 -14.56 -8.83
C ASP A 28 -15.70 -13.08 -8.93
N ALA A 29 -15.72 -12.53 -10.14
CA ALA A 29 -15.23 -11.17 -10.38
C ALA A 29 -16.02 -10.11 -9.58
N PHE A 30 -17.32 -10.29 -9.40
CA PHE A 30 -18.14 -9.40 -8.58
C PHE A 30 -17.74 -9.47 -7.10
N VAL A 31 -17.46 -10.67 -6.58
CA VAL A 31 -17.01 -10.85 -5.20
C VAL A 31 -15.64 -10.21 -5.00
N ALA A 32 -14.72 -10.39 -5.94
CA ALA A 32 -13.39 -9.77 -5.89
C ALA A 32 -13.48 -8.24 -5.86
N GLU A 33 -14.34 -7.65 -6.70
CA GLU A 33 -14.57 -6.20 -6.73
C GLU A 33 -15.24 -5.71 -5.45
N PHE A 34 -16.24 -6.44 -4.92
CA PHE A 34 -16.97 -6.09 -3.72
C PHE A 34 -16.10 -6.12 -2.45
N THR A 35 -15.16 -7.06 -2.37
CA THR A 35 -14.28 -7.21 -1.20
C THR A 35 -13.01 -6.37 -1.30
N ALA A 36 -12.64 -5.87 -2.48
CA ALA A 36 -11.42 -5.12 -2.67
C ALA A 36 -11.47 -3.74 -1.97
N SER A 37 -10.39 -3.42 -1.30
CA SER A 37 -10.18 -2.12 -0.64
C SER A 37 -9.13 -1.24 -1.32
N VAL A 38 -8.39 -1.79 -2.29
CA VAL A 38 -7.26 -1.12 -2.95
C VAL A 38 -7.60 0.24 -3.55
N GLN A 39 -8.85 0.44 -3.98
CA GLN A 39 -9.31 1.70 -4.56
C GLN A 39 -9.19 2.89 -3.59
N PHE A 40 -9.26 2.66 -2.28
CA PHE A 40 -9.13 3.70 -1.27
C PHE A 40 -7.94 3.50 -0.33
N ASP A 41 -7.49 2.27 -0.05
CA ASP A 41 -6.41 2.02 0.88
C ASP A 41 -5.00 2.16 0.25
N GLN A 42 -4.89 2.21 -1.09
CA GLN A 42 -3.65 2.54 -1.79
C GLN A 42 -2.97 3.81 -1.26
N ARG A 43 -3.74 4.73 -0.64
CA ARG A 43 -3.20 5.93 0.00
C ARG A 43 -2.26 5.66 1.17
N PHE A 44 -2.33 4.46 1.76
CA PHE A 44 -1.46 4.03 2.87
C PHE A 44 -0.13 3.45 2.42
N TYR A 45 0.18 3.40 1.13
CA TYR A 45 1.39 2.74 0.63
C TYR A 45 2.68 3.17 1.33
N LYS A 46 2.78 4.45 1.73
CA LYS A 46 3.96 4.97 2.44
C LYS A 46 4.10 4.34 3.82
N GLN A 47 2.99 4.23 4.52
CA GLN A 47 2.92 3.68 5.87
C GLN A 47 3.14 2.16 5.85
N ASP A 48 2.53 1.45 4.90
CA ASP A 48 2.76 0.02 4.73
C ASP A 48 4.23 -0.29 4.42
N ILE A 49 4.85 0.45 3.51
CA ILE A 49 6.27 0.28 3.19
C ILE A 49 7.15 0.59 4.41
N ALA A 50 6.88 1.66 5.14
CA ALA A 50 7.63 2.02 6.34
C ALA A 50 7.49 0.96 7.44
N GLY A 51 6.27 0.49 7.71
CA GLY A 51 5.99 -0.59 8.64
C GLY A 51 6.67 -1.91 8.24
N SER A 52 6.64 -2.25 6.95
CA SER A 52 7.26 -3.44 6.40
C SER A 52 8.79 -3.41 6.47
N ILE A 53 9.43 -2.26 6.25
CA ILE A 53 10.87 -2.06 6.45
C ILE A 53 11.26 -2.26 7.92
N ALA A 54 10.48 -1.69 8.85
CA ALA A 54 10.70 -1.87 10.28
C ALA A 54 10.54 -3.34 10.71
N HIS A 55 9.53 -4.03 10.15
CA HIS A 55 9.29 -5.45 10.40
C HIS A 55 10.44 -6.33 9.88
N ALA A 56 10.91 -6.12 8.66
CA ALA A 56 12.06 -6.84 8.09
C ALA A 56 13.33 -6.61 8.92
N THR A 57 13.55 -5.39 9.38
CA THR A 57 14.68 -5.04 10.27
C THR A 57 14.61 -5.79 11.59
N MET A 58 13.42 -5.87 12.19
CA MET A 58 13.17 -6.63 13.41
C MET A 58 13.40 -8.13 13.19
N LEU A 59 12.89 -8.71 12.10
CA LEU A 59 13.07 -10.13 11.77
C LEU A 59 14.55 -10.51 11.60
N ALA A 60 15.35 -9.63 11.00
CA ALA A 60 16.80 -9.85 10.90
C ALA A 60 17.46 -9.78 12.29
N LYS A 61 17.09 -8.80 13.11
CA LYS A 61 17.64 -8.66 14.48
C LYS A 61 17.38 -9.87 15.36
N VAL A 62 16.26 -10.55 15.17
CA VAL A 62 15.92 -11.78 15.94
C VAL A 62 16.37 -13.07 15.23
N GLY A 63 17.10 -12.98 14.12
CA GLY A 63 17.70 -14.13 13.42
C GLY A 63 16.72 -14.92 12.53
N VAL A 64 15.54 -14.39 12.22
CA VAL A 64 14.56 -15.01 11.29
C VAL A 64 14.95 -14.75 9.84
N LEU A 65 15.43 -13.55 9.53
CA LEU A 65 16.03 -13.19 8.25
C LEU A 65 17.54 -13.06 8.41
N THR A 66 18.28 -13.35 7.33
CA THR A 66 19.68 -12.94 7.24
C THR A 66 19.76 -11.42 6.96
N GLU A 67 20.91 -10.82 7.21
CA GLU A 67 21.17 -9.42 6.89
C GLU A 67 20.96 -9.14 5.39
N GLN A 68 21.41 -10.06 4.53
CA GLN A 68 21.23 -9.95 3.08
C GLN A 68 19.75 -9.97 2.68
N GLU A 69 18.94 -10.88 3.24
CA GLU A 69 17.52 -10.95 2.97
C GLU A 69 16.75 -9.69 3.43
N ARG A 70 17.14 -9.13 4.57
CA ARG A 70 16.62 -7.83 5.03
C ARG A 70 16.95 -6.73 4.01
N ASP A 71 18.19 -6.64 3.57
CA ASP A 71 18.63 -5.59 2.64
C ASP A 71 17.94 -5.73 1.28
N ASP A 72 17.77 -6.96 0.77
CA ASP A 72 17.03 -7.24 -0.45
C ASP A 72 15.56 -6.78 -0.33
N ILE A 73 14.91 -7.05 0.81
CA ILE A 73 13.54 -6.61 1.09
C ILE A 73 13.46 -5.08 1.14
N ILE A 74 14.36 -4.41 1.88
CA ILE A 74 14.37 -2.95 2.02
C ILE A 74 14.59 -2.28 0.66
N ASN A 75 15.53 -2.76 -0.13
CA ASN A 75 15.81 -2.26 -1.47
C ASN A 75 14.61 -2.47 -2.41
N GLY A 76 13.98 -3.64 -2.35
CA GLY A 76 12.78 -3.97 -3.11
C GLY A 76 11.63 -3.03 -2.78
N LEU A 77 11.33 -2.83 -1.49
CA LEU A 77 10.27 -1.94 -1.01
C LEU A 77 10.54 -0.47 -1.37
N THR A 78 11.79 -0.02 -1.26
CA THR A 78 12.19 1.34 -1.64
C THR A 78 11.99 1.58 -3.13
N THR A 79 12.31 0.59 -3.96
CA THR A 79 12.08 0.67 -5.41
C THR A 79 10.59 0.70 -5.74
N ILE A 80 9.76 -0.13 -5.07
CA ILE A 80 8.31 -0.13 -5.24
C ILE A 80 7.73 1.23 -4.86
N LYS A 81 8.18 1.83 -3.76
CA LYS A 81 7.78 3.19 -3.38
C LYS A 81 8.05 4.19 -4.50
N SER A 82 9.23 4.15 -5.10
CA SER A 82 9.59 5.03 -6.23
C SER A 82 8.74 4.77 -7.46
N GLU A 83 8.36 3.51 -7.75
CA GLU A 83 7.44 3.18 -8.84
C GLU A 83 6.05 3.78 -8.60
N ILE A 84 5.52 3.69 -7.37
CA ILE A 84 4.23 4.29 -7.01
C ILE A 84 4.28 5.81 -7.16
N GLU A 85 5.32 6.46 -6.62
CA GLU A 85 5.50 7.92 -6.68
C GLU A 85 5.67 8.44 -8.11
N ALA A 86 6.24 7.64 -8.99
CA ALA A 86 6.38 7.95 -10.42
C ALA A 86 5.12 7.63 -11.26
N GLY A 87 4.07 7.05 -10.66
CA GLY A 87 2.86 6.62 -11.38
C GLY A 87 3.07 5.39 -12.27
N ASN A 88 4.14 4.62 -12.04
CA ASN A 88 4.49 3.42 -12.82
C ASN A 88 4.10 2.11 -12.12
N PHE A 89 3.29 2.18 -11.07
CA PHE A 89 2.81 1.03 -10.34
C PHE A 89 1.35 0.76 -10.68
N GLU A 90 1.05 -0.46 -11.11
CA GLU A 90 -0.31 -0.90 -11.43
C GLU A 90 -0.97 -1.49 -10.19
N TRP A 91 -2.05 -0.85 -9.73
CA TRP A 91 -2.91 -1.35 -8.66
C TRP A 91 -3.91 -2.36 -9.21
N ARG A 92 -3.93 -3.55 -8.66
CA ARG A 92 -4.75 -4.67 -9.11
C ARG A 92 -5.85 -4.97 -8.09
N ILE A 93 -7.10 -4.99 -8.56
CA ILE A 93 -8.30 -5.29 -7.74
C ILE A 93 -8.30 -6.75 -7.29
N ASP A 94 -7.83 -7.67 -8.13
CA ASP A 94 -7.75 -9.08 -7.81
C ASP A 94 -6.72 -9.42 -6.71
N LEU A 95 -5.89 -8.45 -6.32
CA LEU A 95 -4.99 -8.51 -5.17
C LEU A 95 -5.58 -7.83 -3.93
N GLU A 96 -6.87 -7.51 -3.93
CA GLU A 96 -7.68 -7.08 -2.80
C GLU A 96 -7.28 -5.74 -2.19
N ASP A 97 -6.10 -5.62 -1.57
CA ASP A 97 -5.66 -4.48 -0.76
C ASP A 97 -4.27 -3.94 -1.16
N VAL A 98 -3.89 -2.78 -0.60
CA VAL A 98 -2.58 -2.16 -0.79
C VAL A 98 -1.44 -3.10 -0.41
N HIS A 99 -1.61 -3.85 0.67
CA HIS A 99 -0.58 -4.72 1.23
C HIS A 99 -0.28 -5.89 0.29
N MET A 100 -1.32 -6.55 -0.24
CA MET A 100 -1.19 -7.65 -1.17
C MET A 100 -0.56 -7.20 -2.50
N ASN A 101 -0.92 -6.02 -2.97
CA ASN A 101 -0.35 -5.43 -4.18
C ASN A 101 1.16 -5.20 -4.01
N ILE A 102 1.60 -4.60 -2.89
CA ILE A 102 3.01 -4.35 -2.58
C ILE A 102 3.76 -5.67 -2.36
N GLU A 103 3.20 -6.61 -1.60
CA GLU A 103 3.79 -7.93 -1.32
C GLU A 103 3.96 -8.78 -2.59
N SER A 104 2.96 -8.77 -3.48
CA SER A 104 3.01 -9.43 -4.78
C SER A 104 4.13 -8.85 -5.65
N ARG A 105 4.22 -7.52 -5.73
CA ARG A 105 5.26 -6.82 -6.49
C ARG A 105 6.65 -7.09 -5.93
N LEU A 106 6.80 -7.11 -4.60
CA LEU A 106 8.04 -7.45 -3.93
C LEU A 106 8.46 -8.89 -4.27
N THR A 107 7.53 -9.83 -4.18
CA THR A 107 7.78 -11.24 -4.52
C THR A 107 8.18 -11.43 -5.98
N GLN A 108 7.58 -10.69 -6.91
CA GLN A 108 7.99 -10.71 -8.32
C GLN A 108 9.43 -10.24 -8.51
N ARG A 109 9.91 -9.28 -7.70
CA ARG A 109 11.26 -8.73 -7.81
C ARG A 109 12.35 -9.60 -7.18
N ILE A 110 12.12 -10.08 -5.98
CA ILE A 110 13.14 -10.75 -5.16
C ILE A 110 12.79 -12.20 -4.83
N GLY A 111 11.75 -12.75 -5.48
CA GLY A 111 11.41 -14.17 -5.36
C GLY A 111 10.96 -14.58 -3.96
N ILE A 112 11.44 -15.76 -3.52
CA ILE A 112 11.06 -16.38 -2.24
C ILE A 112 11.38 -15.49 -1.01
N THR A 113 12.42 -14.68 -1.08
CA THR A 113 12.81 -13.75 -0.02
C THR A 113 11.68 -12.75 0.29
N GLY A 114 10.96 -12.28 -0.75
CA GLY A 114 9.81 -11.40 -0.58
C GLY A 114 8.68 -12.00 0.26
N LYS A 115 8.45 -13.31 0.11
CA LYS A 115 7.43 -14.03 0.90
C LYS A 115 7.77 -14.13 2.38
N LYS A 116 9.04 -14.09 2.75
CA LYS A 116 9.49 -14.15 4.15
C LYS A 116 9.08 -12.90 4.96
N LEU A 117 8.80 -11.78 4.28
CA LEU A 117 8.36 -10.55 4.95
C LEU A 117 7.11 -10.75 5.82
N HIS A 118 6.21 -11.65 5.42
CA HIS A 118 4.97 -11.91 6.18
C HIS A 118 5.15 -12.80 7.42
N THR A 119 6.37 -13.24 7.71
CA THR A 119 6.66 -14.13 8.85
C THR A 119 6.30 -13.46 10.17
N GLY A 120 5.51 -14.15 11.00
CA GLY A 120 5.11 -13.66 12.33
C GLY A 120 4.22 -12.42 12.32
N ARG A 121 3.51 -12.16 11.22
CA ARG A 121 2.66 -11.00 11.01
C ARG A 121 1.25 -11.43 10.61
N SER A 122 0.23 -10.74 11.12
CA SER A 122 -1.15 -10.84 10.65
C SER A 122 -1.50 -9.62 9.80
N ARG A 123 -2.34 -9.80 8.78
CA ARG A 123 -2.89 -8.67 8.02
C ARG A 123 -3.60 -7.67 8.95
N ASN A 124 -4.25 -8.15 10.00
CA ASN A 124 -4.98 -7.31 10.96
C ASN A 124 -4.05 -6.34 11.73
N ASP A 125 -2.90 -6.81 12.22
CA ASP A 125 -1.95 -5.92 12.93
C ASP A 125 -1.26 -4.95 11.96
N GLN A 126 -1.00 -5.38 10.72
CA GLN A 126 -0.47 -4.55 9.65
C GLN A 126 -1.41 -3.39 9.34
N VAL A 127 -2.66 -3.68 8.99
CA VAL A 127 -3.68 -2.66 8.69
C VAL A 127 -3.86 -1.68 9.85
N ALA A 128 -3.98 -2.19 11.09
CA ALA A 128 -4.16 -1.35 12.27
C ALA A 128 -2.97 -0.40 12.51
N THR A 129 -1.76 -0.87 12.24
CA THR A 129 -0.53 -0.06 12.36
C THR A 129 -0.49 1.02 11.28
N ASP A 130 -0.78 0.67 10.04
CA ASP A 130 -0.70 1.58 8.90
C ASP A 130 -1.75 2.69 8.98
N ILE A 131 -2.98 2.36 9.40
CA ILE A 131 -4.01 3.38 9.66
C ILE A 131 -3.56 4.36 10.75
N ARG A 132 -2.96 3.87 11.84
CA ARG A 132 -2.45 4.75 12.91
C ARG A 132 -1.31 5.65 12.43
N LEU A 133 -0.38 5.12 11.64
CA LEU A 133 0.69 5.91 11.05
C LEU A 133 0.12 6.96 10.09
N TYR A 134 -0.79 6.57 9.22
CA TYR A 134 -1.45 7.47 8.28
C TYR A 134 -2.19 8.62 8.99
N VAL A 135 -3.00 8.30 10.00
CA VAL A 135 -3.74 9.33 10.76
C VAL A 135 -2.79 10.29 11.46
N ARG A 136 -1.65 9.83 11.99
CA ARG A 136 -0.63 10.71 12.58
C ARG A 136 -0.03 11.65 11.55
N ASP A 137 0.36 11.14 10.39
CA ASP A 137 0.92 11.96 9.31
C ASP A 137 -0.09 13.01 8.81
N GLU A 138 -1.37 12.64 8.69
CA GLU A 138 -2.44 13.56 8.28
C GLU A 138 -2.72 14.64 9.36
N ILE A 139 -2.66 14.28 10.64
CA ILE A 139 -2.80 15.25 11.73
C ILE A 139 -1.67 16.29 11.66
N ASP A 140 -0.42 15.85 11.47
CA ASP A 140 0.72 16.74 11.37
C ASP A 140 0.60 17.67 10.14
N ALA A 141 0.14 17.15 9.00
CA ALA A 141 -0.13 17.95 7.81
C ALA A 141 -1.24 18.99 8.04
N ILE A 142 -2.35 18.62 8.70
CA ILE A 142 -3.45 19.53 9.03
C ILE A 142 -2.98 20.62 9.97
N LEU A 143 -2.18 20.29 10.99
CA LEU A 143 -1.62 21.29 11.92
C LEU A 143 -0.77 22.34 11.20
N GLN A 144 0.07 21.90 10.23
CA GLN A 144 0.86 22.83 9.41
C GLN A 144 -0.03 23.74 8.54
N LEU A 145 -1.11 23.21 7.97
CA LEU A 145 -2.07 24.00 7.20
C LEU A 145 -2.80 25.03 8.06
N LEU A 146 -3.20 24.66 9.29
CA LEU A 146 -3.83 25.56 10.24
C LEU A 146 -2.87 26.70 10.65
N GLU A 147 -1.62 26.37 10.94
CA GLU A 147 -0.59 27.38 11.24
C GLU A 147 -0.39 28.35 10.08
N LYS A 148 -0.33 27.83 8.84
CA LYS A 148 -0.22 28.65 7.63
C LYS A 148 -1.42 29.59 7.46
N LEU A 149 -2.63 29.09 7.72
CA LEU A 149 -3.87 29.89 7.69
C LEU A 149 -3.83 31.03 8.74
N GLN A 150 -3.48 30.71 9.99
CA GLN A 150 -3.37 31.69 11.06
C GLN A 150 -2.34 32.80 10.74
N LYS A 151 -1.15 32.43 10.24
CA LYS A 151 -0.13 33.36 9.78
C LYS A 151 -0.63 34.24 8.64
N GLY A 152 -1.40 33.70 7.72
CA GLY A 152 -2.03 34.47 6.62
C GLY A 152 -3.01 35.49 7.13
N ILE A 153 -3.89 35.13 8.06
CA ILE A 153 -4.88 36.05 8.69
C ILE A 153 -4.14 37.14 9.45
N LEU A 154 -3.14 36.82 10.26
CA LEU A 154 -2.33 37.81 11.00
C LEU A 154 -1.64 38.76 10.06
N SER A 155 -1.09 38.30 8.94
CA SER A 155 -0.46 39.15 7.93
C SER A 155 -1.46 40.13 7.30
N LEU A 156 -2.68 39.71 7.02
CA LEU A 156 -3.75 40.58 6.53
C LEU A 156 -4.16 41.62 7.59
N ALA A 157 -4.35 41.20 8.82
CA ALA A 157 -4.68 42.11 9.93
C ALA A 157 -3.60 43.18 10.11
N ALA A 158 -2.32 42.79 10.11
CA ALA A 158 -1.20 43.71 10.24
C ALA A 158 -1.15 44.78 9.13
N LYS A 159 -1.52 44.40 7.89
CA LYS A 159 -1.57 45.31 6.74
C LYS A 159 -2.74 46.31 6.82
N ASN A 160 -3.79 45.97 7.56
CA ASN A 160 -5.05 46.70 7.59
C ASN A 160 -5.36 47.30 8.99
N THR A 161 -4.37 47.48 9.85
CA THR A 161 -4.57 48.03 11.21
C THR A 161 -5.19 49.41 11.25
N ASN A 162 -4.99 50.22 10.21
CA ASN A 162 -5.54 51.56 10.08
C ASN A 162 -6.76 51.64 9.14
N THR A 163 -7.26 50.50 8.64
CA THR A 163 -8.43 50.45 7.76
C THR A 163 -9.69 50.56 8.60
N ILE A 164 -10.46 51.63 8.39
CA ILE A 164 -11.75 51.84 9.04
C ILE A 164 -12.83 51.18 8.22
N MET A 165 -13.58 50.30 8.84
CA MET A 165 -14.70 49.61 8.22
C MET A 165 -15.99 49.85 9.03
N PRO A 166 -17.11 50.20 8.38
CA PRO A 166 -18.39 50.31 9.09
C PRO A 166 -18.85 48.95 9.60
N GLY A 167 -19.30 48.89 10.85
CA GLY A 167 -19.88 47.69 11.44
C GLY A 167 -21.37 47.96 11.74
N PHE A 168 -22.23 47.06 11.30
CA PHE A 168 -23.67 47.12 11.58
C PHE A 168 -24.08 45.92 12.44
N THR A 169 -24.99 46.18 13.39
CA THR A 169 -25.68 45.11 14.09
C THR A 169 -26.80 44.60 13.19
N HIS A 170 -26.86 43.27 12.96
CA HIS A 170 -27.75 42.59 12.03
C HIS A 170 -27.51 42.99 10.57
#